data_6d94990b29ae0ac27c7b6888dd037759
#
_entry.id   6d94990b29ae0ac27c7b6888dd037759
#
_cell.length_a   1.000
_cell.length_b   1.000
_cell.length_c   1.000
_cell.angle_alpha   90.00
_cell.angle_beta   90.00
_cell.angle_gamma   90.00
#
_symmetry.space_group_name_H-M   'P 1'
#
loop_
_entity.id
_entity.type
_entity.pdbx_description
1 polymer ?
#
loop_
_entity_poly.entity_id
_entity_poly.type
_entity_poly.pdbx_seq_one_letter_code
_entity_poly.pdbx_strand_id
1 'polypeptide(L)'
;MDSRCFILVHIKKIVLFDLEDWGTPEFYTAPQRENSWCLGSQYWAKNKHKNNYSAYYGILLDMVGAKDATFAREGVSMQNAPSVVQNVWSAAARLGYGKHFISYLSDPITDDHTYINQIAMIPMIDIIEFENSDGNYFGPYWHTHDDNMDVIDKNTLKAVGQTLIEVLYREKL
;
A
#
# COMPACT_ATOMS: atom_id res chain seq x y z
N MET A 1 -33.83 15.77 -26.72
CA MET A 1 -32.43 15.60 -26.26
C MET A 1 -32.49 15.19 -24.82
N ASP A 2 -32.31 13.91 -24.57
CA ASP A 2 -32.48 13.30 -23.24
C ASP A 2 -31.15 13.41 -22.51
N SER A 3 -31.01 14.44 -21.66
CA SER A 3 -29.81 14.65 -20.84
C SER A 3 -29.87 13.70 -19.65
N ARG A 4 -29.47 12.46 -19.85
CA ARG A 4 -29.24 11.52 -18.74
C ARG A 4 -28.04 12.00 -17.94
N CYS A 5 -28.32 12.63 -16.81
CA CYS A 5 -27.31 12.91 -15.80
C CYS A 5 -26.86 11.58 -15.18
N PHE A 6 -25.73 11.03 -15.61
CA PHE A 6 -25.14 9.89 -14.94
C PHE A 6 -24.48 10.38 -13.65
N ILE A 7 -25.12 10.12 -12.51
CA ILE A 7 -24.45 10.25 -11.22
C ILE A 7 -23.50 9.06 -11.08
N LEU A 8 -22.24 9.28 -11.35
CA LEU A 8 -21.19 8.30 -11.09
C LEU A 8 -20.89 8.29 -9.58
N VAL A 9 -21.41 7.26 -8.90
CA VAL A 9 -21.13 7.05 -7.48
C VAL A 9 -19.83 6.28 -7.35
N HIS A 10 -18.78 6.94 -6.89
CA HIS A 10 -17.54 6.27 -6.50
C HIS A 10 -17.76 5.48 -5.20
N ILE A 11 -17.73 4.18 -5.29
CA ILE A 11 -17.75 3.31 -4.12
C ILE A 11 -16.31 3.07 -3.67
N LYS A 12 -15.97 3.63 -2.52
CA LYS A 12 -14.72 3.32 -1.83
C LYS A 12 -14.93 2.08 -0.98
N LYS A 13 -13.97 1.15 -1.01
CA LYS A 13 -13.96 -0.05 -0.19
C LYS A 13 -12.70 -0.06 0.65
N ILE A 14 -12.86 -0.41 1.92
CA ILE A 14 -11.76 -0.72 2.82
C ILE A 14 -11.77 -2.23 2.99
N VAL A 15 -10.63 -2.86 2.79
CA VAL A 15 -10.41 -4.28 2.98
C VAL A 15 -9.26 -4.41 3.98
N LEU A 16 -9.45 -5.21 5.00
CA LEU A 16 -8.42 -5.56 5.95
C LEU A 16 -7.99 -6.99 5.64
N PHE A 17 -6.72 -7.17 5.34
CA PHE A 17 -6.12 -8.49 5.13
C PHE A 17 -5.58 -9.02 6.44
N ASP A 18 -5.58 -10.33 6.61
CA ASP A 18 -4.93 -11.04 7.70
C ASP A 18 -3.91 -12.04 7.15
N LEU A 19 -3.17 -12.70 8.03
CA LEU A 19 -2.17 -13.70 7.65
C LEU A 19 -1.13 -13.17 6.64
N GLU A 20 -0.79 -11.89 6.72
CA GLU A 20 0.27 -11.31 5.91
C GLU A 20 1.60 -11.95 6.30
N ASP A 21 1.94 -11.97 7.59
CA ASP A 21 3.17 -12.48 8.19
C ASP A 21 3.19 -14.00 8.44
N TRP A 22 2.37 -14.79 7.77
CA TRP A 22 2.35 -16.26 7.97
C TRP A 22 3.52 -16.98 7.30
N GLY A 23 4.43 -16.27 6.67
CA GLY A 23 5.59 -16.79 5.98
C GLY A 23 6.62 -17.46 6.89
N THR A 24 7.63 -18.06 6.27
CA THR A 24 8.79 -18.59 7.02
C THR A 24 9.78 -17.45 7.22
N PRO A 25 10.06 -17.03 8.47
CA PRO A 25 11.03 -15.96 8.74
C PRO A 25 12.40 -16.24 8.15
N GLU A 26 13.10 -15.21 7.71
CA GLU A 26 14.41 -15.33 7.04
C GLU A 26 15.48 -15.99 7.91
N PHE A 27 15.40 -15.81 9.24
CA PHE A 27 16.32 -16.43 10.20
C PHE A 27 16.00 -17.89 10.51
N TYR A 28 14.93 -18.45 9.92
CA TYR A 28 14.53 -19.82 10.16
C TYR A 28 15.26 -20.77 9.21
N THR A 29 15.90 -21.83 9.73
CA THR A 29 16.72 -22.77 8.95
C THR A 29 15.91 -23.85 8.21
N ALA A 30 14.58 -23.90 8.40
CA ALA A 30 13.71 -24.83 7.69
C ALA A 30 13.51 -24.39 6.23
N PRO A 31 13.15 -25.31 5.32
CA PRO A 31 12.81 -24.94 3.95
C PRO A 31 11.69 -23.89 3.92
N GLN A 32 11.90 -22.81 3.19
CA GLN A 32 10.91 -21.78 3.00
C GLN A 32 9.67 -22.37 2.29
N ARG A 33 8.49 -22.05 2.78
CA ARG A 33 7.23 -22.43 2.14
C ARG A 33 6.94 -21.43 1.02
N GLU A 34 6.89 -21.91 -0.20
CA GLU A 34 6.51 -21.09 -1.33
C GLU A 34 5.12 -20.46 -1.12
N ASN A 35 4.99 -19.17 -1.46
CA ASN A 35 3.72 -18.42 -1.40
C ASN A 35 3.03 -18.46 -0.01
N SER A 36 3.78 -18.47 1.07
CA SER A 36 3.24 -18.52 2.43
C SER A 36 2.99 -17.14 3.06
N TRP A 37 3.43 -16.07 2.41
CA TRP A 37 3.19 -14.68 2.81
C TRP A 37 1.88 -14.14 2.24
N CYS A 38 1.28 -13.15 2.88
CA CYS A 38 0.11 -12.42 2.37
C CYS A 38 -1.08 -13.32 2.04
N LEU A 39 -1.34 -14.34 2.86
CA LEU A 39 -2.36 -15.35 2.56
C LEU A 39 -3.78 -14.77 2.49
N GLY A 40 -4.08 -13.73 3.27
CA GLY A 40 -5.36 -13.04 3.25
C GLY A 40 -5.65 -12.38 1.90
N SER A 41 -4.71 -11.63 1.36
CA SER A 41 -4.86 -11.01 0.04
C SER A 41 -4.89 -12.02 -1.09
N GLN A 42 -4.09 -13.09 -1.02
CA GLN A 42 -4.14 -14.19 -1.97
C GLN A 42 -5.53 -14.85 -2.00
N TYR A 43 -6.10 -15.11 -0.81
CA TYR A 43 -7.43 -15.70 -0.69
C TYR A 43 -8.48 -14.76 -1.27
N TRP A 44 -8.47 -13.48 -0.87
CA TRP A 44 -9.42 -12.48 -1.36
C TRP A 44 -9.33 -12.30 -2.88
N ALA A 45 -8.12 -12.25 -3.42
CA ALA A 45 -7.90 -12.10 -4.87
C ALA A 45 -8.54 -13.23 -5.68
N LYS A 46 -8.50 -14.46 -5.14
CA LYS A 46 -9.13 -15.66 -5.75
C LYS A 46 -10.64 -15.73 -5.48
N ASN A 47 -11.09 -15.21 -4.31
CA ASN A 47 -12.46 -15.36 -3.80
C ASN A 47 -13.08 -13.99 -3.49
N LYS A 48 -13.19 -13.13 -4.49
CA LYS A 48 -13.69 -11.75 -4.29
C LYS A 48 -15.08 -11.78 -3.66
N HIS A 49 -15.34 -10.84 -2.74
CA HIS A 49 -16.59 -10.73 -1.99
C HIS A 49 -17.85 -10.49 -2.85
N LYS A 50 -17.67 -10.20 -4.14
CA LYS A 50 -18.73 -10.10 -5.15
C LYS A 50 -18.22 -10.71 -6.46
N ASN A 51 -19.08 -11.47 -7.13
CA ASN A 51 -18.81 -11.93 -8.48
C ASN A 51 -18.55 -10.72 -9.40
N ASN A 52 -17.53 -10.82 -10.25
CA ASN A 52 -17.11 -9.76 -11.17
C ASN A 52 -16.71 -8.44 -10.48
N TYR A 53 -16.31 -8.48 -9.19
CA TYR A 53 -15.77 -7.29 -8.55
C TYR A 53 -14.49 -6.84 -9.26
N SER A 54 -14.43 -5.56 -9.56
CA SER A 54 -13.24 -4.88 -10.05
C SER A 54 -13.13 -3.52 -9.37
N ALA A 55 -11.93 -2.96 -9.37
CA ALA A 55 -11.66 -1.60 -8.94
C ALA A 55 -10.77 -0.91 -9.97
N TYR A 56 -10.86 0.41 -10.05
CA TYR A 56 -9.96 1.19 -10.91
C TYR A 56 -8.52 1.07 -10.45
N TYR A 57 -8.31 1.10 -9.14
CA TYR A 57 -7.03 0.84 -8.48
C TYR A 57 -7.23 0.53 -6.99
N GLY A 58 -6.17 0.06 -6.35
CA GLY A 58 -6.04 -0.10 -4.91
C GLY A 58 -4.85 0.67 -4.36
N ILE A 59 -4.91 0.99 -3.08
CA ILE A 59 -3.79 1.55 -2.30
C ILE A 59 -3.67 0.71 -1.04
N LEU A 60 -2.56 0.00 -0.92
CA LEU A 60 -2.17 -0.66 0.32
C LEU A 60 -1.54 0.37 1.26
N LEU A 61 -1.77 0.21 2.53
CA LEU A 61 -1.13 0.96 3.60
C LEU A 61 -0.49 -0.03 4.54
N ASP A 62 0.81 -0.09 4.51
CA ASP A 62 1.58 -0.89 5.43
C ASP A 62 2.66 -0.05 6.11
N MET A 63 2.90 -0.27 7.41
CA MET A 63 3.91 0.44 8.21
C MET A 63 3.88 1.98 8.05
N VAL A 64 2.68 2.57 7.91
CA VAL A 64 2.50 4.01 7.61
C VAL A 64 2.48 4.91 8.84
N GLY A 65 2.80 4.38 10.02
CA GLY A 65 2.61 5.07 11.29
C GLY A 65 3.87 5.52 12.00
N ALA A 66 5.04 5.06 11.63
CA ALA A 66 6.26 5.33 12.37
C ALA A 66 6.67 6.81 12.31
N LYS A 67 7.31 7.26 13.39
CA LYS A 67 7.76 8.64 13.50
C LYS A 67 8.74 9.00 12.38
N ASP A 68 8.44 10.10 11.69
CA ASP A 68 9.22 10.62 10.57
C ASP A 68 9.40 9.64 9.40
N ALA A 69 8.60 8.58 9.33
CA ALA A 69 8.66 7.59 8.24
C ALA A 69 8.68 8.26 6.86
N THR A 70 9.45 7.68 5.96
CA THR A 70 9.49 8.05 4.55
C THR A 70 8.91 6.93 3.70
N PHE A 71 8.27 7.29 2.60
CA PHE A 71 7.65 6.38 1.64
C PHE A 71 8.31 6.59 0.29
N ALA A 72 8.98 5.56 -0.21
CA ALA A 72 9.58 5.55 -1.54
C ALA A 72 8.55 5.12 -2.60
N ARG A 73 8.85 5.37 -3.87
CA ARG A 73 8.08 4.82 -5.00
C ARG A 73 8.50 3.38 -5.19
N GLU A 74 7.77 2.46 -4.59
CA GLU A 74 8.11 1.04 -4.54
C GLU A 74 8.01 0.39 -5.92
N GLY A 75 8.89 -0.58 -6.20
CA GLY A 75 9.13 -1.11 -7.55
C GLY A 75 7.93 -1.85 -8.15
N VAL A 76 7.21 -2.72 -7.41
CA VAL A 76 6.01 -3.42 -7.92
C VAL A 76 4.89 -2.42 -8.20
N SER A 77 4.72 -1.41 -7.33
CA SER A 77 3.77 -0.32 -7.49
C SER A 77 4.03 0.47 -8.78
N MET A 78 5.31 0.78 -9.04
CA MET A 78 5.71 1.49 -10.26
C MET A 78 5.54 0.65 -11.54
N GLN A 79 5.68 -0.67 -11.45
CA GLN A 79 5.46 -1.57 -12.58
C GLN A 79 3.98 -1.72 -12.93
N ASN A 80 3.10 -1.78 -11.93
CA ASN A 80 1.69 -2.14 -12.12
C ASN A 80 0.75 -0.92 -12.17
N ALA A 81 1.05 0.15 -11.41
CA ALA A 81 0.17 1.31 -11.27
C ALA A 81 0.94 2.65 -11.18
N PRO A 82 1.84 2.97 -12.13
CA PRO A 82 2.69 4.16 -12.04
C PRO A 82 1.89 5.47 -12.02
N SER A 83 0.74 5.52 -12.68
CA SER A 83 -0.15 6.69 -12.65
C SER A 83 -0.76 6.94 -11.27
N VAL A 84 -1.08 5.87 -10.53
CA VAL A 84 -1.60 5.97 -9.16
C VAL A 84 -0.50 6.46 -8.22
N VAL A 85 0.73 5.91 -8.32
CA VAL A 85 1.90 6.41 -7.59
C VAL A 85 2.09 7.90 -7.86
N GLN A 86 2.13 8.31 -9.13
CA GLN A 86 2.31 9.72 -9.50
C GLN A 86 1.21 10.62 -8.90
N ASN A 87 -0.05 10.17 -8.91
CA ASN A 87 -1.17 10.91 -8.36
C ASN A 87 -1.02 11.10 -6.84
N VAL A 88 -0.71 10.03 -6.11
CA VAL A 88 -0.53 10.04 -4.64
C VAL A 88 0.65 10.93 -4.24
N TRP A 89 1.84 10.73 -4.84
CA TRP A 89 3.03 11.55 -4.52
C TRP A 89 2.83 13.02 -4.88
N SER A 90 2.15 13.31 -5.97
CA SER A 90 1.80 14.69 -6.33
C SER A 90 0.81 15.32 -5.35
N ALA A 91 -0.16 14.56 -4.85
CA ALA A 91 -1.10 15.03 -3.83
C ALA A 91 -0.36 15.34 -2.52
N ALA A 92 0.51 14.44 -2.08
CA ALA A 92 1.34 14.65 -0.88
C ALA A 92 2.22 15.91 -1.00
N ALA A 93 2.85 16.11 -2.16
CA ALA A 93 3.67 17.29 -2.41
C ALA A 93 2.85 18.60 -2.34
N ARG A 94 1.64 18.63 -2.95
CA ARG A 94 0.74 19.79 -2.86
C ARG A 94 0.31 20.11 -1.44
N LEU A 95 0.16 19.10 -0.59
CA LEU A 95 -0.19 19.25 0.82
C LEU A 95 0.99 19.58 1.73
N GLY A 96 2.22 19.63 1.18
CA GLY A 96 3.44 19.91 1.95
C GLY A 96 4.04 18.67 2.63
N TYR A 97 3.64 17.47 2.24
CA TYR A 97 4.12 16.20 2.82
C TYR A 97 5.26 15.55 2.04
N GLY A 98 5.95 16.31 1.18
CA GLY A 98 7.08 15.81 0.39
C GLY A 98 8.26 15.26 1.22
N LYS A 99 8.36 15.59 2.49
CA LYS A 99 9.34 14.99 3.39
C LYS A 99 9.04 13.52 3.70
N HIS A 100 7.76 13.13 3.69
CA HIS A 100 7.32 11.74 3.89
C HIS A 100 7.27 10.97 2.57
N PHE A 101 6.71 11.58 1.51
CA PHE A 101 6.57 10.97 0.19
C PHE A 101 7.76 11.36 -0.70
N ILE A 102 8.86 10.62 -0.58
CA ILE A 102 10.12 10.93 -1.26
C ILE A 102 10.13 10.49 -2.72
N SER A 103 10.93 11.18 -3.56
CA SER A 103 11.02 10.86 -4.99
C SER A 103 11.94 9.69 -5.32
N TYR A 104 12.42 8.96 -4.32
CA TYR A 104 13.27 7.80 -4.51
C TYR A 104 12.47 6.64 -5.10
N LEU A 105 13.10 5.89 -6.02
CA LEU A 105 12.58 4.63 -6.54
C LEU A 105 13.27 3.50 -5.79
N SER A 106 12.52 2.73 -5.02
CA SER A 106 13.05 1.59 -4.28
C SER A 106 12.91 0.28 -5.06
N ASP A 107 13.60 -0.74 -4.59
CA ASP A 107 13.49 -2.08 -5.15
C ASP A 107 12.06 -2.64 -4.98
N PRO A 108 11.64 -3.58 -5.85
CA PRO A 108 10.38 -4.31 -5.68
C PRO A 108 10.39 -5.11 -4.38
N ILE A 109 9.28 -5.06 -3.66
CA ILE A 109 9.03 -5.90 -2.48
C ILE A 109 7.81 -6.80 -2.71
N THR A 110 7.72 -7.88 -1.94
CA THR A 110 6.54 -8.75 -1.92
C THR A 110 5.69 -8.38 -0.73
N ASP A 111 4.45 -7.95 -1.01
CA ASP A 111 3.44 -7.64 -0.02
C ASP A 111 2.05 -7.90 -0.65
N ASP A 112 0.97 -7.66 0.08
CA ASP A 112 -0.43 -7.89 -0.32
C ASP A 112 -0.75 -7.31 -1.71
N HIS A 113 -0.24 -6.11 -2.03
CA HIS A 113 -0.43 -5.47 -3.34
C HIS A 113 0.13 -6.31 -4.49
N THR A 114 1.20 -7.07 -4.27
CA THR A 114 1.79 -7.96 -5.29
C THR A 114 0.76 -9.00 -5.75
N TYR A 115 0.12 -9.67 -4.80
CA TYR A 115 -0.88 -10.71 -5.13
C TYR A 115 -2.18 -10.13 -5.67
N ILE A 116 -2.59 -8.94 -5.23
CA ILE A 116 -3.75 -8.25 -5.80
C ILE A 116 -3.48 -7.88 -7.26
N ASN A 117 -2.30 -7.37 -7.58
CA ASN A 117 -1.91 -7.09 -8.97
C ASN A 117 -1.91 -8.36 -9.83
N GLN A 118 -1.30 -9.45 -9.32
CA GLN A 118 -1.08 -10.67 -10.10
C GLN A 118 -2.34 -11.52 -10.26
N ILE A 119 -3.16 -11.65 -9.22
CA ILE A 119 -4.28 -12.61 -9.17
C ILE A 119 -5.61 -11.91 -9.47
N ALA A 120 -5.87 -10.77 -8.80
CA ALA A 120 -7.12 -10.03 -8.98
C ALA A 120 -7.09 -9.13 -10.21
N MET A 121 -5.90 -8.87 -10.78
CA MET A 121 -5.67 -7.96 -11.90
C MET A 121 -6.22 -6.55 -11.63
N ILE A 122 -6.11 -6.09 -10.39
CA ILE A 122 -6.46 -4.74 -9.97
C ILE A 122 -5.17 -3.97 -9.78
N PRO A 123 -4.91 -2.87 -10.53
CA PRO A 123 -3.73 -2.05 -10.34
C PRO A 123 -3.66 -1.55 -8.90
N MET A 124 -2.65 -1.94 -8.15
CA MET A 124 -2.52 -1.61 -6.73
C MET A 124 -1.12 -1.14 -6.41
N ILE A 125 -1.04 -0.06 -5.65
CA ILE A 125 0.21 0.46 -5.11
C ILE A 125 0.32 0.15 -3.62
N ASP A 126 1.54 0.22 -3.14
CA ASP A 126 1.85 0.16 -1.73
C ASP A 126 2.44 1.49 -1.25
N ILE A 127 1.93 2.01 -0.15
CA ILE A 127 2.53 3.08 0.64
C ILE A 127 3.09 2.40 1.87
N ILE A 128 4.39 2.12 1.83
CA ILE A 128 5.09 1.39 2.87
C ILE A 128 6.31 2.19 3.31
N GLU A 129 6.66 2.08 4.59
CA GLU A 129 7.86 2.70 5.11
C GLU A 129 9.10 2.25 4.34
N PHE A 130 9.97 3.20 4.08
CA PHE A 130 11.26 2.99 3.46
C PHE A 130 12.34 3.70 4.26
N GLU A 131 13.13 2.93 4.98
CA GLU A 131 14.32 3.41 5.67
C GLU A 131 15.54 2.76 5.03
N ASN A 132 16.32 3.51 4.28
CA ASN A 132 17.54 3.01 3.63
C ASN A 132 18.75 3.25 4.53
N SER A 133 18.68 2.78 5.78
CA SER A 133 19.78 2.83 6.72
C SER A 133 20.42 1.46 6.86
N ASP A 134 21.75 1.42 6.74
CA ASP A 134 22.59 0.23 6.98
C ASP A 134 22.19 -1.04 6.22
N GLY A 135 21.58 -0.89 5.03
CA GLY A 135 21.15 -2.01 4.19
C GLY A 135 19.82 -2.64 4.59
N ASN A 136 19.13 -2.08 5.57
CA ASN A 136 17.76 -2.47 5.93
C ASN A 136 16.76 -1.62 5.15
N TYR A 137 15.75 -2.27 4.59
CA TYR A 137 14.67 -1.62 3.87
C TYR A 137 13.70 -0.92 4.84
N PHE A 138 13.40 -1.55 5.97
CA PHE A 138 12.45 -1.11 6.99
C PHE A 138 13.15 -0.64 8.28
N GLY A 139 12.41 0.02 9.15
CA GLY A 139 12.89 0.47 10.45
C GLY A 139 13.34 -0.69 11.37
N PRO A 140 14.18 -0.42 12.37
CA PRO A 140 14.80 -1.45 13.22
C PRO A 140 13.80 -2.23 14.10
N TYR A 141 12.56 -1.77 14.21
CA TYR A 141 11.48 -2.44 14.94
C TYR A 141 10.78 -3.51 14.10
N TRP A 142 10.94 -3.50 12.77
CA TRP A 142 10.29 -4.43 11.85
C TRP A 142 10.53 -5.89 12.26
N HIS A 143 9.44 -6.68 12.36
CA HIS A 143 9.43 -8.07 12.81
C HIS A 143 10.00 -8.31 14.21
N THR A 144 9.93 -7.32 15.10
CA THR A 144 10.37 -7.43 16.50
C THR A 144 9.22 -7.07 17.46
N HIS A 145 9.43 -7.32 18.77
CA HIS A 145 8.50 -6.87 19.80
C HIS A 145 8.48 -5.35 20.02
N ASP A 146 9.43 -4.64 19.43
CA ASP A 146 9.48 -3.16 19.46
C ASP A 146 8.55 -2.52 18.44
N ASP A 147 7.98 -3.32 17.51
CA ASP A 147 6.89 -2.87 16.63
C ASP A 147 5.59 -2.82 17.42
N ASN A 148 5.39 -1.72 18.10
CA ASN A 148 4.27 -1.49 19.00
C ASN A 148 3.81 -0.03 18.94
N MET A 149 2.87 0.37 19.79
CA MET A 149 2.28 1.71 19.80
C MET A 149 3.28 2.85 20.07
N ASP A 150 4.46 2.56 20.63
CA ASP A 150 5.47 3.56 20.94
C ASP A 150 6.18 4.10 19.68
N VAL A 151 6.18 3.34 18.58
CA VAL A 151 6.72 3.79 17.29
C VAL A 151 5.75 4.69 16.52
N ILE A 152 4.48 4.71 16.89
CA ILE A 152 3.42 5.39 16.13
C ILE A 152 3.43 6.91 16.38
N ASP A 153 3.52 7.69 15.31
CA ASP A 153 3.38 9.15 15.32
C ASP A 153 2.11 9.59 14.58
N LYS A 154 1.29 10.36 15.28
CA LYS A 154 0.06 10.93 14.74
C LYS A 154 0.28 11.90 13.58
N ASN A 155 1.44 12.55 13.49
CA ASN A 155 1.75 13.47 12.37
C ASN A 155 2.03 12.69 11.09
N THR A 156 2.73 11.56 11.17
CA THR A 156 2.94 10.67 10.03
C THR A 156 1.60 10.09 9.55
N LEU A 157 0.79 9.53 10.47
CA LEU A 157 -0.57 9.05 10.14
C LEU A 157 -1.44 10.15 9.53
N LYS A 158 -1.33 11.40 10.02
CA LYS A 158 -2.05 12.54 9.45
C LYS A 158 -1.58 12.84 8.03
N ALA A 159 -0.28 12.81 7.76
CA ALA A 159 0.25 13.07 6.42
C ALA A 159 -0.28 12.05 5.41
N VAL A 160 -0.27 10.76 5.76
CA VAL A 160 -0.82 9.70 4.93
C VAL A 160 -2.34 9.87 4.75
N GLY A 161 -3.08 10.02 5.84
CA GLY A 161 -4.54 10.14 5.81
C GLY A 161 -5.02 11.34 4.99
N GLN A 162 -4.40 12.51 5.14
CA GLN A 162 -4.76 13.70 4.35
C GLN A 162 -4.41 13.54 2.87
N THR A 163 -3.30 12.88 2.56
CA THR A 163 -2.93 12.57 1.17
C THR A 163 -3.96 11.66 0.53
N LEU A 164 -4.40 10.60 1.23
CA LEU A 164 -5.44 9.70 0.72
C LEU A 164 -6.78 10.41 0.51
N ILE A 165 -7.21 11.23 1.47
CA ILE A 165 -8.44 12.02 1.34
C ILE A 165 -8.36 12.92 0.10
N GLU A 166 -7.25 13.63 -0.09
CA GLU A 166 -7.02 14.48 -1.26
C GLU A 166 -7.15 13.69 -2.57
N VAL A 167 -6.48 12.51 -2.65
CA VAL A 167 -6.55 11.64 -3.83
C VAL A 167 -7.97 11.15 -4.08
N LEU A 168 -8.60 10.53 -3.07
CA LEU A 168 -9.89 9.87 -3.21
C LEU A 168 -11.07 10.84 -3.49
N TYR A 169 -10.99 12.09 -3.03
CA TYR A 169 -12.06 13.08 -3.24
C TYR A 169 -11.83 13.97 -4.46
N ARG A 170 -10.62 13.98 -5.03
CA ARG A 170 -10.33 14.68 -6.30
C ARG A 170 -10.40 13.79 -7.53
N GLU A 171 -10.63 12.49 -7.36
CA GLU A 171 -10.86 11.60 -8.49
C GLU A 171 -12.00 12.14 -9.35
N LYS A 172 -11.66 12.52 -10.59
CA LYS A 172 -12.62 12.85 -11.65
C LYS A 172 -12.70 11.66 -12.57
N LEU A 173 -13.84 11.07 -12.72
CA LEU A 173 -14.13 10.09 -13.76
C LEU A 173 -14.32 10.77 -15.10
#